data_405a2218fc778797c807c2779372fa2e
#
_entry.id   405a2218fc778797c807c2779372fa2e
#
_cell.length_a   1.000
_cell.length_b   1.000
_cell.length_c   1.000
_cell.angle_alpha   90.00
_cell.angle_beta   90.00
_cell.angle_gamma   90.00
#
_symmetry.space_group_name_H-M   'P 1'
#
loop_
_entity.id
_entity.type
_entity.pdbx_description
1 polymer ?
#
loop_
_entity_poly.entity_id
_entity_poly.type
_entity_poly.pdbx_seq_one_letter_code
_entity_poly.pdbx_strand_id
1 'polypeptide(L)'
;MEAGFLLRRLQQGEALGMPQARPMPAVGRRCSELRIRDEDRNWRIMVRVDSDAVVIADVFPKKARTTPKKVIDVCRDRLRRYNEAAG
;
A
#
# COMPACT_ATOMS: atom_id res chain seq x y z
N MET A 1 2.01 8.70 14.64
CA MET A 1 2.63 8.41 13.35
C MET A 1 1.58 8.41 12.25
N GLU A 2 1.88 9.06 11.16
CA GLU A 2 0.93 9.31 10.06
C GLU A 2 0.40 8.02 9.41
N ALA A 3 1.24 6.98 9.33
CA ALA A 3 0.86 5.71 8.74
C ALA A 3 -0.33 5.06 9.46
N GLY A 4 -0.32 5.04 10.79
CA GLY A 4 -1.41 4.45 11.56
C GLY A 4 -2.74 5.17 11.34
N PHE A 5 -2.70 6.48 11.21
CA PHE A 5 -3.88 7.29 10.95
C PHE A 5 -4.48 6.98 9.57
N LEU A 6 -3.64 6.92 8.54
CA LEU A 6 -4.09 6.62 7.18
C LEU A 6 -4.68 5.22 7.06
N LEU A 7 -4.02 4.23 7.67
CA LEU A 7 -4.50 2.85 7.66
C LEU A 7 -5.85 2.73 8.37
N ARG A 8 -6.02 3.45 9.49
CA ARG A 8 -7.28 3.47 10.22
C ARG A 8 -8.41 4.03 9.37
N ARG A 9 -8.13 5.11 8.62
CA ARG A 9 -9.13 5.71 7.72
C ARG A 9 -9.57 4.72 6.65
N LEU A 10 -8.63 3.98 6.06
CA LEU A 10 -8.96 2.94 5.08
C LEU A 10 -9.80 1.82 5.70
N GLN A 11 -9.47 1.40 6.92
CA GLN A 11 -10.24 0.38 7.63
C GLN A 11 -11.66 0.82 7.95
N GLN A 12 -11.88 2.11 8.09
CA GLN A 12 -13.20 2.70 8.32
C GLN A 12 -13.97 2.91 7.02
N GLY A 13 -13.42 2.50 5.88
CA GLY A 13 -14.07 2.63 4.58
C GLY A 13 -13.89 3.98 3.91
N GLU A 14 -13.05 4.84 4.44
CA GLU A 14 -12.77 6.13 3.82
C GLU A 14 -11.87 5.98 2.61
N ALA A 15 -12.22 6.64 1.52
CA ALA A 15 -11.36 6.73 0.35
C ALA A 15 -10.27 7.79 0.59
N LEU A 16 -9.03 7.45 0.31
CA LEU A 16 -7.92 8.39 0.38
C LEU A 16 -7.58 8.88 -1.03
N GLY A 17 -7.49 10.21 -1.19
CA GLY A 17 -7.09 10.82 -2.44
C GLY A 17 -5.61 11.14 -2.48
N MET A 18 -5.13 11.58 -3.65
CA MET A 18 -3.79 12.14 -3.77
C MET A 18 -3.68 13.42 -2.92
N PRO A 19 -2.49 13.71 -2.32
CA PRO A 19 -1.21 13.00 -2.47
C PRO A 19 -1.01 11.84 -1.50
N GLN A 20 -1.95 11.55 -0.62
CA GLN A 20 -1.79 10.54 0.44
C GLN A 20 -1.84 9.12 -0.10
N ALA A 21 -2.66 8.88 -1.10
CA ALA A 21 -2.79 7.55 -1.71
C ALA A 21 -2.77 7.65 -3.23
N ARG A 22 -2.14 6.68 -3.86
CA ARG A 22 -2.08 6.58 -5.30
C ARG A 22 -2.52 5.19 -5.72
N PRO A 23 -3.53 5.05 -6.59
CA PRO A 23 -3.91 3.73 -7.11
C PRO A 23 -2.73 3.06 -7.82
N MET A 24 -2.58 1.76 -7.61
CA MET A 24 -1.49 0.97 -8.19
C MET A 24 -2.04 -0.25 -8.94
N PRO A 25 -2.67 -0.05 -10.11
CA PRO A 25 -3.23 -1.15 -10.89
C PRO A 25 -2.18 -2.16 -11.35
N ALA A 26 -0.91 -1.74 -11.49
CA ALA A 26 0.19 -2.64 -11.83
C ALA A 26 0.42 -3.72 -10.76
N VAL A 27 0.08 -3.44 -9.50
CA VAL A 27 0.15 -4.42 -8.41
C VAL A 27 -1.10 -5.30 -8.40
N GLY A 28 -2.24 -4.72 -8.61
CA GLY A 28 -3.49 -5.44 -8.64
C GLY A 28 -4.69 -4.54 -8.39
N ARG A 29 -5.88 -5.14 -8.44
CA ARG A 29 -7.13 -4.44 -8.17
C ARG A 29 -7.18 -4.04 -6.70
N ARG A 30 -7.73 -2.89 -6.40
CA ARG A 30 -7.90 -2.32 -5.05
C ARG A 30 -6.56 -2.07 -4.34
N CYS A 31 -5.45 -2.07 -5.07
CA CYS A 31 -4.14 -1.78 -4.51
C CYS A 31 -3.84 -0.30 -4.61
N SER A 32 -3.22 0.24 -3.56
CA SER A 32 -2.82 1.64 -3.49
C SER A 32 -1.48 1.76 -2.79
N GLU A 33 -0.73 2.78 -3.18
CA GLU A 33 0.51 3.15 -2.54
C GLU A 33 0.23 4.35 -1.64
N LEU A 34 0.42 4.17 -0.34
CA LEU A 34 0.26 5.24 0.65
C LEU A 34 1.60 5.96 0.82
N ARG A 35 1.55 7.28 0.85
CA ARG A 35 2.73 8.12 1.06
C ARG A 35 2.75 8.59 2.50
N ILE A 36 3.86 8.29 3.17
CA ILE A 36 4.05 8.65 4.57
C ILE A 36 5.28 9.52 4.68
N ARG A 37 5.13 10.70 5.28
CA ARG A 37 6.26 11.56 5.58
C ARG A 37 6.58 11.42 7.07
N ASP A 38 7.80 10.99 7.37
CA ASP A 38 8.36 10.96 8.71
C ASP A 38 9.53 11.95 8.75
N GLU A 39 9.90 12.44 9.91
CA GLU A 39 10.85 13.56 10.14
C GLU A 39 11.84 13.86 9.00
N ASP A 40 12.69 12.89 8.65
CA ASP A 40 13.73 13.06 7.62
C ASP A 40 13.57 12.12 6.43
N ARG A 41 12.53 11.29 6.42
CA ARG A 41 12.37 10.26 5.40
C ARG A 41 10.93 10.20 4.89
N ASN A 42 10.81 9.90 3.61
CA ASN A 42 9.54 9.59 2.99
C ASN A 42 9.43 8.07 2.85
N TRP A 43 8.32 7.53 3.31
CA TRP A 43 8.03 6.10 3.22
C TRP A 43 6.83 5.87 2.34
N ARG A 44 6.77 4.67 1.78
CA ARG A 44 5.62 4.22 1.01
C ARG A 44 5.15 2.88 1.54
N ILE A 45 3.84 2.72 1.61
CA ILE A 45 3.21 1.46 2.03
C ILE A 45 2.33 0.99 0.89
N MET A 46 2.57 -0.21 0.38
CA MET A 46 1.71 -0.82 -0.62
C MET A 46 0.65 -1.64 0.08
N VAL A 47 -0.63 -1.31 -0.18
CA VAL A 47 -1.76 -1.96 0.48
C VAL A 47 -2.78 -2.42 -0.55
N ARG A 48 -3.57 -3.42 -0.16
CA ARG A 48 -4.79 -3.81 -0.86
C ARG A 48 -5.95 -3.68 0.11
N VAL A 49 -6.99 -2.96 -0.28
CA VAL A 49 -8.17 -2.76 0.56
C VAL A 49 -9.20 -3.83 0.21
N ASP A 50 -9.36 -4.81 1.09
CA ASP A 50 -10.36 -5.85 0.96
C ASP A 50 -11.61 -5.48 1.75
N SER A 51 -12.70 -6.25 1.58
CA SER A 51 -13.96 -6.00 2.27
C SER A 51 -13.85 -6.15 3.79
N ASP A 52 -12.94 -7.01 4.24
CA ASP A 52 -12.80 -7.38 5.65
C ASP A 52 -11.46 -6.98 6.27
N ALA A 53 -10.51 -6.50 5.46
CA ALA A 53 -9.17 -6.18 5.95
C ALA A 53 -8.42 -5.27 4.99
N VAL A 54 -7.41 -4.58 5.54
CA VAL A 54 -6.41 -3.89 4.74
C VAL A 54 -5.13 -4.72 4.79
N VAL A 55 -4.71 -5.24 3.65
CA VAL A 55 -3.54 -6.12 3.54
C VAL A 55 -2.33 -5.27 3.18
N ILE A 56 -1.30 -5.29 4.02
CA ILE A 56 -0.03 -4.59 3.75
C ILE A 56 0.89 -5.52 2.99
N ALA A 57 1.20 -5.17 1.74
CA ALA A 57 2.07 -5.98 0.89
C ALA A 57 3.54 -5.64 1.10
N ASP A 58 3.87 -4.37 1.31
CA ASP A 58 5.25 -3.95 1.52
C ASP A 58 5.30 -2.55 2.13
N VAL A 59 6.40 -2.28 2.84
CA VAL A 59 6.75 -0.95 3.34
C VAL A 59 8.17 -0.67 2.87
N PHE A 60 8.37 0.41 2.16
CA PHE A 60 9.68 0.72 1.60
C PHE A 60 9.96 2.23 1.60
N PRO A 61 11.24 2.63 1.68
CA PRO A 61 11.60 4.05 1.62
C PRO A 61 11.44 4.58 0.19
N LYS A 62 11.01 5.82 0.08
CA LYS A 62 10.91 6.48 -1.23
C LYS A 62 12.31 6.85 -1.71
N LYS A 63 12.78 6.21 -2.79
CA LYS A 63 14.07 6.51 -3.41
C LYS A 63 13.96 7.05 -4.82
N ALA A 64 12.77 6.96 -5.44
CA ALA A 64 12.56 7.38 -6.83
C ALA A 64 11.14 7.91 -6.99
N ARG A 65 10.88 8.61 -8.10
CA ARG A 65 9.54 9.10 -8.43
C ARG A 65 8.55 7.98 -8.66
N THR A 66 8.98 6.93 -9.32
CA THR A 66 8.14 5.80 -9.66
C THR A 66 8.46 4.62 -8.76
N THR A 67 7.47 3.78 -8.53
CA THR A 67 7.67 2.54 -7.79
C THR A 67 8.51 1.58 -8.62
N PRO A 68 9.67 1.09 -8.12
CA PRO A 68 10.49 0.16 -8.89
C PRO A 68 9.72 -1.11 -9.23
N LYS A 69 10.00 -1.67 -10.41
CA LYS A 69 9.38 -2.92 -10.86
C LYS A 69 9.59 -4.05 -9.85
N LYS A 70 10.77 -4.11 -9.24
CA LYS A 70 11.09 -5.13 -8.23
C LYS A 70 10.11 -5.08 -7.06
N VAL A 71 9.74 -3.89 -6.60
CA VAL A 71 8.78 -3.72 -5.51
C VAL A 71 7.40 -4.18 -5.95
N ILE A 72 6.99 -3.83 -7.17
CA ILE A 72 5.71 -4.26 -7.73
C ILE A 72 5.64 -5.78 -7.78
N ASP A 73 6.69 -6.44 -8.27
CA ASP A 73 6.74 -7.89 -8.38
C ASP A 73 6.68 -8.57 -7.01
N VAL A 74 7.40 -8.03 -6.02
CA VAL A 74 7.36 -8.54 -4.64
C VAL A 74 5.95 -8.41 -4.06
N CYS A 75 5.30 -7.26 -4.25
CA CYS A 75 3.95 -7.02 -3.74
C CYS A 75 2.94 -7.97 -4.38
N ARG A 76 3.03 -8.17 -5.69
CA ARG A 76 2.14 -9.12 -6.40
C ARG A 76 2.31 -10.53 -5.86
N ASP A 77 3.55 -10.98 -5.65
CA ASP A 77 3.83 -12.31 -5.13
C ASP A 77 3.29 -12.47 -3.69
N ARG A 78 3.50 -11.47 -2.84
CA ARG A 78 3.00 -11.51 -1.46
C ARG A 78 1.49 -11.57 -1.39
N LEU A 79 0.81 -10.78 -2.23
CA LEU A 79 -0.66 -10.78 -2.28
C LEU A 79 -1.19 -12.12 -2.81
N ARG A 80 -0.51 -12.70 -3.79
CA ARG A 80 -0.87 -14.03 -4.30
C ARG A 80 -0.77 -15.08 -3.20
N ARG A 81 0.33 -15.07 -2.45
CA ARG A 81 0.53 -15.99 -1.33
C ARG A 81 -0.51 -15.80 -0.23
N TYR A 82 -0.85 -14.56 0.05
CA TYR A 82 -1.90 -14.25 1.02
C TYR A 82 -3.25 -14.83 0.57
N ASN A 83 -3.59 -14.65 -0.71
CA ASN A 83 -4.85 -15.19 -1.25
C ASN A 83 -4.88 -16.72 -1.15
N GLU A 84 -3.78 -17.38 -1.47
CA GLU A 84 -3.68 -18.84 -1.39
C GLU A 84 -3.83 -19.34 0.06
N ALA A 85 -3.24 -18.66 1.02
CA ALA A 85 -3.31 -19.03 2.42
C ALA A 85 -4.69 -18.75 3.02
N ALA A 86 -5.37 -17.69 2.58
CA ALA A 86 -6.68 -17.30 3.10
C ALA A 86 -7.84 -18.03 2.41
N GLY A 87 -7.59 -18.46 1.19
CA GLY A 87 -8.62 -19.12 0.39
C GLY A 87 -8.69 -20.58 0.58
#